data_5e8510a63aeb72ec6d411506d7e870ab
#
_entry.id   5e8510a63aeb72ec6d411506d7e870ab
#
_cell.length_a   1.000
_cell.length_b   1.000
_cell.length_c   1.000
_cell.angle_alpha   90.00
_cell.angle_beta   90.00
_cell.angle_gamma   90.00
#
_symmetry.space_group_name_H-M   'P 1'
#
loop_
_entity.id
_entity.type
_entity.pdbx_description
1 polymer ?
#
loop_
_entity_poly.entity_id
_entity_poly.type
_entity_poly.pdbx_seq_one_letter_code
_entity_poly.pdbx_strand_id
1 'polypeptide(L)'
;MPHPKRAAIATAAALSLLLGACSGGGGGGDASEPTTGAIDLTVKSLDPGGKYSFDLKDYTAKAGTVNVALVNEGKENHNLLVQGVSKSKFKLSVTPGETKTGAVSLAAATYTIYCDIAGHRAAGMEAKLVVS
;
A
#
# COMPACT_ATOMS: atom_id res chain seq x y z
N MET A 1 3.91 72.99 -26.40
CA MET A 1 3.08 72.01 -25.70
C MET A 1 3.66 70.63 -25.99
N PRO A 2 4.47 70.10 -25.13
CA PRO A 2 4.95 68.74 -25.35
C PRO A 2 3.97 67.73 -24.76
N HIS A 3 3.57 66.69 -25.54
CA HIS A 3 2.78 65.59 -25.13
C HIS A 3 3.63 64.53 -24.41
N PRO A 4 3.22 63.99 -23.28
CA PRO A 4 3.93 62.89 -22.67
C PRO A 4 3.58 61.57 -23.37
N LYS A 5 4.61 60.83 -23.74
CA LYS A 5 4.54 59.48 -24.26
C LYS A 5 4.15 58.52 -23.17
N ARG A 6 3.05 57.79 -23.38
CA ARG A 6 2.61 56.70 -22.51
C ARG A 6 3.49 55.48 -22.75
N ALA A 7 4.21 55.06 -21.75
CA ALA A 7 4.91 53.77 -21.76
C ALA A 7 3.93 52.67 -21.40
N ALA A 8 3.78 51.73 -22.29
CA ALA A 8 3.02 50.51 -22.03
C ALA A 8 3.91 49.51 -21.29
N ILE A 9 3.52 49.18 -20.09
CA ILE A 9 4.17 48.11 -19.32
C ILE A 9 3.48 46.80 -19.70
N ALA A 10 4.20 45.98 -20.42
CA ALA A 10 3.79 44.61 -20.71
C ALA A 10 4.11 43.70 -19.50
N THR A 11 3.11 43.33 -18.75
CA THR A 11 3.21 42.29 -17.72
C THR A 11 3.23 40.92 -18.38
N ALA A 12 4.38 40.32 -18.44
CA ALA A 12 4.51 38.91 -18.83
C ALA A 12 4.10 38.03 -17.66
N ALA A 13 2.94 37.42 -17.76
CA ALA A 13 2.49 36.35 -16.87
C ALA A 13 3.26 35.07 -17.21
N ALA A 14 4.24 34.73 -16.39
CA ALA A 14 4.91 33.42 -16.47
C ALA A 14 3.99 32.36 -15.91
N LEU A 15 3.35 31.60 -16.79
CA LEU A 15 2.57 30.42 -16.47
C LEU A 15 3.55 29.26 -16.22
N SER A 16 3.89 29.05 -14.94
CA SER A 16 4.68 27.89 -14.54
C SER A 16 3.79 26.64 -14.62
N LEU A 17 3.92 25.86 -15.69
CA LEU A 17 3.41 24.51 -15.75
C LEU A 17 4.27 23.62 -14.85
N LEU A 18 3.79 23.32 -13.67
CA LEU A 18 4.26 22.20 -12.88
C LEU A 18 3.80 20.90 -13.56
N LEU A 19 4.67 20.35 -14.40
CA LEU A 19 4.54 18.96 -14.80
C LEU A 19 4.80 18.11 -13.55
N GLY A 20 3.72 17.69 -12.88
CA GLY A 20 3.77 16.62 -11.93
C GLY A 20 4.17 15.34 -12.66
N ALA A 21 5.42 14.97 -12.55
CA ALA A 21 5.90 13.67 -12.96
C ALA A 21 5.22 12.63 -12.07
N CYS A 22 4.13 12.04 -12.54
CA CYS A 22 3.65 10.77 -12.03
C CYS A 22 4.69 9.72 -12.36
N SER A 23 5.60 9.47 -11.43
CA SER A 23 6.45 8.30 -11.46
C SER A 23 5.55 7.08 -11.26
N GLY A 24 4.99 6.58 -12.35
CA GLY A 24 4.30 5.31 -12.38
C GLY A 24 5.30 4.19 -12.19
N GLY A 25 5.58 3.80 -10.96
CA GLY A 25 6.27 2.57 -10.65
C GLY A 25 5.41 1.41 -11.16
N GLY A 26 5.85 0.77 -12.25
CA GLY A 26 5.14 -0.32 -12.84
C GLY A 26 5.05 -1.53 -11.92
N GLY A 27 3.99 -2.26 -12.02
CA GLY A 27 3.97 -3.66 -11.73
C GLY A 27 3.19 -4.10 -10.51
N GLY A 28 2.27 -4.97 -10.80
CA GLY A 28 1.56 -5.78 -9.83
C GLY A 28 0.36 -5.05 -9.24
N GLY A 29 -0.84 -5.48 -9.63
CA GLY A 29 -2.09 -4.87 -9.23
C GLY A 29 -2.32 -4.84 -7.73
N ASP A 30 -1.73 -3.88 -7.07
CA ASP A 30 -2.13 -3.52 -5.72
C ASP A 30 -3.48 -2.83 -5.77
N ALA A 31 -4.43 -3.37 -5.04
CA ALA A 31 -5.72 -2.77 -4.83
C ALA A 31 -5.80 -2.39 -3.36
N SER A 32 -5.49 -1.16 -3.04
CA SER A 32 -5.68 -0.61 -1.70
C SER A 32 -5.79 0.90 -1.77
N GLU A 33 -6.50 1.48 -0.82
CA GLU A 33 -6.50 2.93 -0.68
C GLU A 33 -5.10 3.39 -0.20
N PRO A 34 -4.68 4.62 -0.57
CA PRO A 34 -3.46 5.20 -0.03
C PRO A 34 -3.55 5.31 1.49
N THR A 35 -2.46 4.99 2.18
CA THR A 35 -2.36 5.23 3.62
C THR A 35 -2.36 6.73 3.90
N THR A 36 -3.22 7.16 4.82
CA THR A 36 -3.38 8.58 5.18
C THR A 36 -2.80 8.95 6.54
N GLY A 37 -2.14 8.01 7.19
CA GLY A 37 -1.64 8.19 8.55
C GLY A 37 -0.49 7.27 8.91
N ALA A 38 -0.22 7.16 10.21
CA ALA A 38 0.75 6.21 10.73
C ALA A 38 0.33 4.77 10.43
N ILE A 39 1.30 3.87 10.29
CA ILE A 39 1.03 2.45 10.09
C ILE A 39 0.48 1.85 11.38
N ASP A 40 -0.68 1.23 11.29
CA ASP A 40 -1.37 0.56 12.40
C ASP A 40 -0.98 -0.93 12.50
N LEU A 41 -0.66 -1.55 11.37
CA LEU A 41 -0.35 -2.96 11.26
C LEU A 41 0.83 -3.19 10.32
N THR A 42 1.92 -3.78 10.82
CA THR A 42 3.04 -4.23 10.00
C THR A 42 3.03 -5.75 9.93
N VAL A 43 3.04 -6.30 8.72
CA VAL A 43 3.13 -7.73 8.42
C VAL A 43 4.41 -7.98 7.63
N LYS A 44 5.21 -8.94 8.05
CA LYS A 44 6.41 -9.34 7.32
C LYS A 44 6.19 -10.68 6.65
N SER A 45 6.58 -10.79 5.41
CA SER A 45 6.55 -12.05 4.66
C SER A 45 7.92 -12.70 4.66
N LEU A 46 7.96 -14.01 4.91
CA LEU A 46 9.16 -14.82 5.09
C LEU A 46 9.06 -16.09 4.25
N ASP A 47 10.19 -16.54 3.71
CA ASP A 47 10.28 -17.80 2.97
C ASP A 47 11.57 -18.60 3.26
N PRO A 48 12.00 -18.77 4.53
CA PRO A 48 13.24 -19.46 4.84
C PRO A 48 13.19 -20.92 4.36
N GLY A 49 14.06 -21.27 3.44
CA GLY A 49 14.13 -22.65 2.92
C GLY A 49 12.85 -23.12 2.21
N GLY A 50 12.10 -22.21 1.59
CA GLY A 50 10.85 -22.52 0.90
C GLY A 50 9.65 -22.75 1.81
N LYS A 51 9.75 -22.31 3.06
CA LYS A 51 8.63 -22.33 4.03
C LYS A 51 7.98 -20.96 4.04
N TYR A 52 6.82 -20.85 3.43
CA TYR A 52 6.09 -19.59 3.31
C TYR A 52 5.33 -19.26 4.61
N SER A 53 5.56 -18.09 5.16
CA SER A 53 4.87 -17.65 6.39
C SER A 53 4.84 -16.12 6.52
N PHE A 54 3.95 -15.65 7.38
CA PHE A 54 4.10 -14.32 7.98
C PHE A 54 4.91 -14.44 9.28
N ASP A 55 5.50 -13.33 9.73
CA ASP A 55 6.34 -13.28 10.93
C ASP A 55 5.59 -13.64 12.22
N LEU A 56 4.29 -13.33 12.26
CA LEU A 56 3.41 -13.69 13.38
C LEU A 56 2.26 -14.58 12.91
N LYS A 57 1.67 -15.33 13.85
CA LYS A 57 0.45 -16.10 13.62
C LYS A 57 -0.82 -15.37 14.07
N ASP A 58 -0.66 -14.38 14.94
CA ASP A 58 -1.73 -13.56 15.48
C ASP A 58 -1.34 -12.10 15.45
N TYR A 59 -2.20 -11.29 14.85
CA TYR A 59 -2.09 -9.83 14.78
C TYR A 59 -3.31 -9.17 15.40
N THR A 60 -3.17 -7.92 15.80
CA THR A 60 -4.27 -7.11 16.33
C THR A 60 -4.31 -5.75 15.64
N ALA A 61 -5.49 -5.19 15.46
CA ALA A 61 -5.70 -3.83 14.98
C ALA A 61 -6.98 -3.24 15.59
N LYS A 62 -7.13 -1.92 15.52
CA LYS A 62 -8.37 -1.25 15.89
C LYS A 62 -9.35 -1.23 14.73
N ALA A 63 -10.65 -1.30 15.02
CA ALA A 63 -11.71 -1.19 14.03
C ALA A 63 -11.71 0.20 13.37
N GLY A 64 -12.07 0.23 12.11
CA GLY A 64 -12.06 1.43 11.27
C GLY A 64 -11.08 1.29 10.10
N THR A 65 -10.48 2.38 9.70
CA THR A 65 -9.42 2.36 8.67
C THR A 65 -8.12 1.88 9.30
N VAL A 66 -7.60 0.76 8.80
CA VAL A 66 -6.32 0.17 9.22
C VAL A 66 -5.28 0.44 8.15
N ASN A 67 -4.24 1.20 8.48
CA ASN A 67 -3.09 1.44 7.60
C ASN A 67 -2.09 0.30 7.76
N VAL A 68 -1.92 -0.47 6.71
CA VAL A 68 -1.13 -1.71 6.70
C VAL A 68 0.16 -1.52 5.93
N ALA A 69 1.27 -2.01 6.48
CA ALA A 69 2.53 -2.19 5.77
C ALA A 69 2.82 -3.68 5.59
N LEU A 70 3.09 -4.10 4.36
CA LEU A 70 3.63 -5.41 4.05
C LEU A 70 5.11 -5.26 3.69
N VAL A 71 5.96 -5.94 4.44
CA VAL A 71 7.43 -5.93 4.27
C VAL A 71 7.86 -7.32 3.78
N ASN A 72 8.55 -7.38 2.66
CA ASN A 72 9.08 -8.65 2.15
C ASN A 72 10.53 -8.86 2.62
N GLU A 73 10.71 -9.71 3.62
CA GLU A 73 12.03 -10.15 4.10
C GLU A 73 12.44 -11.51 3.47
N GLY A 74 11.63 -12.04 2.55
CA GLY A 74 11.88 -13.26 1.81
C GLY A 74 12.63 -13.03 0.50
N LYS A 75 12.75 -14.10 -0.27
CA LYS A 75 13.43 -14.12 -1.59
C LYS A 75 12.46 -14.26 -2.75
N GLU A 76 11.18 -14.51 -2.48
CA GLU A 76 10.12 -14.67 -3.46
C GLU A 76 9.09 -13.55 -3.34
N ASN A 77 8.21 -13.45 -4.32
CA ASN A 77 7.10 -12.51 -4.30
C ASN A 77 6.04 -12.98 -3.29
N HIS A 78 5.43 -12.04 -2.59
CA HIS A 78 4.36 -12.33 -1.65
C HIS A 78 3.20 -11.34 -1.78
N ASN A 79 2.01 -11.80 -1.40
CA ASN A 79 0.81 -10.97 -1.34
C ASN A 79 0.23 -10.97 0.07
N LEU A 80 -0.52 -9.92 0.39
CA LEU A 80 -1.32 -9.83 1.60
C LEU A 80 -2.76 -9.49 1.23
N LEU A 81 -3.67 -10.35 1.64
CA LEU A 81 -5.11 -10.19 1.50
C LEU A 81 -5.79 -10.41 2.85
N VAL A 82 -7.01 -9.90 2.98
CA VAL A 82 -7.89 -10.15 4.13
C VAL A 82 -9.08 -10.96 3.65
N GLN A 83 -9.29 -12.13 4.24
CA GLN A 83 -10.42 -12.99 3.88
C GLN A 83 -11.74 -12.27 4.17
N GLY A 84 -12.67 -12.31 3.20
CA GLY A 84 -13.93 -11.57 3.28
C GLY A 84 -13.87 -10.15 2.75
N VAL A 85 -12.69 -9.62 2.48
CA VAL A 85 -12.51 -8.35 1.78
C VAL A 85 -12.21 -8.61 0.30
N SER A 86 -12.90 -7.90 -0.59
CA SER A 86 -12.67 -8.04 -2.04
C SER A 86 -11.22 -7.70 -2.41
N LYS A 87 -10.61 -8.49 -3.26
CA LYS A 87 -9.27 -8.25 -3.82
C LYS A 87 -9.15 -6.92 -4.55
N SER A 88 -10.25 -6.39 -5.07
CA SER A 88 -10.31 -5.07 -5.70
C SER A 88 -10.30 -3.92 -4.69
N LYS A 89 -10.55 -4.20 -3.42
CA LYS A 89 -10.52 -3.21 -2.32
C LYS A 89 -9.24 -3.26 -1.51
N PHE A 90 -8.68 -4.45 -1.34
CA PHE A 90 -7.42 -4.60 -0.61
C PHE A 90 -6.61 -5.80 -1.10
N LYS A 91 -5.44 -5.53 -1.60
CA LYS A 91 -4.38 -6.48 -1.92
C LYS A 91 -3.06 -5.72 -1.98
N LEU A 92 -2.08 -6.15 -1.21
CA LEU A 92 -0.69 -5.68 -1.33
C LEU A 92 0.14 -6.79 -1.95
N SER A 93 1.02 -6.42 -2.89
CA SER A 93 1.94 -7.34 -3.57
C SER A 93 3.35 -6.79 -3.49
N VAL A 94 4.29 -7.58 -3.01
CA VAL A 94 5.68 -7.17 -2.78
C VAL A 94 6.65 -8.14 -3.43
N THR A 95 7.68 -7.58 -4.03
CA THR A 95 8.87 -8.29 -4.49
C THR A 95 9.92 -8.38 -3.37
N PRO A 96 10.96 -9.21 -3.48
CA PRO A 96 11.99 -9.33 -2.45
C PRO A 96 12.60 -7.98 -2.04
N GLY A 97 12.62 -7.71 -0.72
CA GLY A 97 13.13 -6.47 -0.13
C GLY A 97 12.19 -5.26 -0.25
N GLU A 98 11.03 -5.42 -0.86
CA GLU A 98 10.06 -4.33 -1.03
C GLU A 98 9.17 -4.18 0.20
N THR A 99 8.75 -2.94 0.46
CA THR A 99 7.69 -2.61 1.42
C THR A 99 6.59 -1.87 0.68
N LYS A 100 5.35 -2.31 0.85
CA LYS A 100 4.18 -1.59 0.37
C LYS A 100 3.19 -1.31 1.48
N THR A 101 2.50 -0.20 1.35
CA THR A 101 1.48 0.24 2.29
C THR A 101 0.14 0.41 1.61
N GLY A 102 -0.92 0.22 2.36
CA GLY A 102 -2.28 0.44 1.89
C GLY A 102 -3.24 0.49 3.08
N ALA A 103 -4.41 1.05 2.88
CA ALA A 103 -5.45 1.13 3.89
C ALA A 103 -6.60 0.17 3.58
N VAL A 104 -7.20 -0.38 4.62
CA VAL A 104 -8.38 -1.23 4.54
C VAL A 104 -9.36 -0.89 5.67
N SER A 105 -10.64 -0.77 5.36
CA SER A 105 -11.68 -0.56 6.38
C SER A 105 -12.16 -1.90 6.92
N LEU A 106 -12.01 -2.11 8.22
CA LEU A 106 -12.37 -3.34 8.91
C LEU A 106 -13.29 -3.05 10.10
N ALA A 107 -14.41 -3.77 10.20
CA ALA A 107 -15.22 -3.79 11.40
C ALA A 107 -14.58 -4.66 12.48
N ALA A 108 -15.00 -4.51 13.74
CA ALA A 108 -14.56 -5.36 14.82
C ALA A 108 -14.98 -6.83 14.55
N ALA A 109 -14.00 -7.69 14.34
CA ALA A 109 -14.17 -9.12 14.05
C ALA A 109 -12.80 -9.80 14.05
N THR A 110 -12.80 -11.13 13.94
CA THR A 110 -11.60 -11.90 13.65
C THR A 110 -11.56 -12.24 12.16
N TYR A 111 -10.45 -11.89 11.53
CA TYR A 111 -10.18 -12.14 10.10
C TYR A 111 -9.03 -13.12 9.94
N THR A 112 -8.96 -13.75 8.77
CA THR A 112 -7.75 -14.43 8.30
C THR A 112 -7.06 -13.54 7.28
N ILE A 113 -5.77 -13.26 7.46
CA ILE A 113 -4.90 -12.68 6.44
C ILE A 113 -4.12 -13.79 5.77
N TYR A 114 -3.87 -13.68 4.47
CA TYR A 114 -3.23 -14.75 3.69
C TYR A 114 -2.54 -14.24 2.43
N CYS A 115 -1.65 -15.08 1.89
CA CYS A 115 -1.07 -14.90 0.56
C CYS A 115 -1.85 -15.75 -0.46
N ASP A 116 -2.22 -15.16 -1.61
CA ASP A 116 -2.98 -15.86 -2.67
C ASP A 116 -2.10 -16.41 -3.80
N ILE A 117 -0.79 -16.34 -3.68
CA ILE A 117 0.11 -17.00 -4.61
C ILE A 117 -0.05 -18.53 -4.46
N ALA A 118 -0.11 -19.23 -5.59
CA ALA A 118 -0.36 -20.67 -5.60
C ALA A 118 0.63 -21.42 -4.70
N GLY A 119 0.09 -22.23 -3.79
CA GLY A 119 0.86 -23.04 -2.85
C GLY A 119 1.29 -22.34 -1.55
N HIS A 120 1.36 -21.00 -1.52
CA HIS A 120 1.86 -20.27 -0.35
C HIS A 120 0.95 -20.42 0.87
N ARG A 121 -0.35 -20.23 0.70
CA ARG A 121 -1.33 -20.42 1.79
C ARG A 121 -1.33 -21.85 2.30
N ALA A 122 -1.32 -22.84 1.41
CA ALA A 122 -1.28 -24.26 1.76
C ALA A 122 -0.01 -24.63 2.54
N ALA A 123 1.11 -23.93 2.27
CA ALA A 123 2.38 -24.10 2.98
C ALA A 123 2.42 -23.36 4.34
N GLY A 124 1.34 -22.67 4.73
CA GLY A 124 1.21 -22.01 6.02
C GLY A 124 1.27 -20.48 6.00
N MET A 125 1.22 -19.85 4.81
CA MET A 125 1.24 -18.39 4.70
C MET A 125 -0.15 -17.78 4.94
N GLU A 126 -0.62 -17.95 6.16
CA GLU A 126 -1.81 -17.33 6.71
C GLU A 126 -1.65 -17.03 8.19
N ALA A 127 -2.40 -16.07 8.68
CA ALA A 127 -2.41 -15.68 10.07
C ALA A 127 -3.78 -15.11 10.47
N LYS A 128 -4.02 -15.05 11.78
CA LYS A 128 -5.23 -14.44 12.36
C LYS A 128 -5.02 -12.95 12.59
N LEU A 129 -6.02 -12.15 12.28
CA LEU A 129 -6.09 -10.72 12.61
C LEU A 129 -7.33 -10.46 13.46
N VAL A 130 -7.13 -10.08 14.71
CA VAL A 130 -8.20 -9.67 15.62
C VAL A 130 -8.36 -8.16 15.55
N VAL A 131 -9.53 -7.70 15.14
CA VAL A 131 -9.90 -6.29 15.06
C VAL A 131 -10.90 -5.96 16.14
N SER A 132 -10.62 -4.93 16.96
CA SER A 132 -11.43 -4.54 18.12
C SER A 132 -11.63 -3.03 18.26
#